data_b947a1744eb1edc02016bd207c943906
#
_entry.id   b947a1744eb1edc02016bd207c943906
#
_cell.length_a   1.000
_cell.length_b   1.000
_cell.length_c   1.000
_cell.angle_alpha   90.00
_cell.angle_beta   90.00
_cell.angle_gamma   90.00
#
_symmetry.space_group_name_H-M   'P 1'
#
loop_
_entity.id
_entity.type
_entity.pdbx_description
1 polymer ?
#
loop_
_entity_poly.entity_id
_entity_poly.type
_entity_poly.pdbx_seq_one_letter_code
_entity_poly.pdbx_strand_id
1 'polypeptide(L)'
;MENSDTGVEETTVKKKRLFNPFTWFFARKNIIGVIICFILFCIGFAIQGNIGLYFNISAVLIVVGGTLGATLICFRLSRLAIVFKVLHSSYRTSIKNPDEIVEILIDLSVKSRLQGILSLQDDEEETIVAFLRQALGFLVDGYSLKEIRECLTSEMYFFRQRREESERVFTTMANICPSFGLVGSVVGLIGMLTGIGDTTVILATVPVALISTLYGIILANFFFLPFAANIRERTDQELLLQKIIMEGTIAIGSEYHPSVLERKLKSFLTPSARTTNLVSLRKIREMFEKQNKLKKDDAEPSDEKRTNNS
;
A
#
# COMPACT_ATOMS: atom_id res chain seq x y z
N MET A 1 -62.71 13.40 10.33
CA MET A 1 -62.75 12.01 9.92
C MET A 1 -62.28 12.00 8.48
N GLU A 2 -61.19 11.52 8.07
CA GLU A 2 -60.15 10.65 8.62
C GLU A 2 -58.85 10.95 7.84
N ASN A 3 -57.80 11.18 8.53
CA ASN A 3 -56.44 11.34 8.00
C ASN A 3 -55.99 10.05 7.31
N SER A 4 -55.32 10.15 6.21
CA SER A 4 -54.36 9.17 5.77
C SER A 4 -53.07 9.86 5.30
N ASP A 5 -52.18 10.00 6.26
CA ASP A 5 -50.75 10.19 6.09
C ASP A 5 -50.17 9.01 5.31
N THR A 6 -49.60 9.25 4.16
CA THR A 6 -48.70 8.31 3.51
C THR A 6 -47.28 8.82 3.59
N GLY A 7 -46.64 8.44 4.69
CA GLY A 7 -45.20 8.60 4.86
C GLY A 7 -44.43 7.82 3.82
N VAL A 8 -43.67 8.52 3.02
CA VAL A 8 -42.65 7.93 2.16
C VAL A 8 -41.46 7.55 3.05
N GLU A 9 -41.37 6.27 3.42
CA GLU A 9 -40.18 5.70 4.03
C GLU A 9 -39.03 5.70 3.03
N GLU A 10 -38.11 6.63 3.25
CA GLU A 10 -36.74 6.54 2.71
C GLU A 10 -36.04 5.31 3.30
N THR A 11 -36.10 4.21 2.61
CA THR A 11 -35.27 3.03 2.89
C THR A 11 -33.84 3.31 2.48
N THR A 12 -33.08 3.95 3.34
CA THR A 12 -31.61 3.94 3.31
C THR A 12 -31.14 2.49 3.48
N VAL A 13 -30.90 1.81 2.37
CA VAL A 13 -30.25 0.51 2.35
C VAL A 13 -28.79 0.70 2.76
N LYS A 14 -28.56 0.75 4.07
CA LYS A 14 -27.24 0.58 4.67
C LYS A 14 -26.76 -0.83 4.33
N LYS A 15 -26.00 -0.94 3.22
CA LYS A 15 -25.30 -2.16 2.82
C LYS A 15 -24.33 -2.53 3.94
N LYS A 16 -24.80 -3.34 4.88
CA LYS A 16 -23.99 -3.94 5.94
C LYS A 16 -22.88 -4.74 5.25
N ARG A 17 -21.66 -4.15 5.14
CA ARG A 17 -20.48 -4.91 4.72
C ARG A 17 -20.33 -6.06 5.70
N LEU A 18 -20.69 -7.24 5.25
CA LEU A 18 -20.35 -8.48 5.95
C LEU A 18 -18.84 -8.47 6.12
N PHE A 19 -18.42 -8.28 7.36
CA PHE A 19 -17.03 -8.36 7.78
C PHE A 19 -16.60 -9.81 7.52
N ASN A 20 -15.96 -10.03 6.38
CA ASN A 20 -15.49 -11.34 6.00
C ASN A 20 -14.13 -11.54 6.69
N PRO A 21 -14.04 -12.33 7.78
CA PRO A 21 -12.79 -12.52 8.53
C PRO A 21 -11.69 -13.11 7.65
N PHE A 22 -12.07 -13.74 6.53
CA PHE A 22 -11.17 -14.34 5.56
C PHE A 22 -10.40 -13.30 4.74
N THR A 23 -11.01 -12.13 4.42
CA THR A 23 -10.30 -11.06 3.72
C THR A 23 -9.30 -10.34 4.62
N TRP A 24 -9.57 -10.24 5.92
CA TRP A 24 -8.63 -9.69 6.90
C TRP A 24 -7.40 -10.61 7.08
N PHE A 25 -7.59 -11.93 7.01
CA PHE A 25 -6.52 -12.92 7.08
C PHE A 25 -5.60 -12.84 5.85
N PHE A 26 -6.15 -12.57 4.66
CA PHE A 26 -5.37 -12.47 3.41
C PHE A 26 -4.56 -11.18 3.29
N ALA A 27 -5.01 -10.07 3.85
CA ALA A 27 -4.26 -8.82 3.89
C ALA A 27 -3.00 -8.88 4.79
N ARG A 28 -2.95 -9.85 5.71
CA ARG A 28 -1.81 -10.13 6.61
C ARG A 28 -0.96 -11.33 6.20
N LYS A 29 -1.12 -11.87 5.00
CA LYS A 29 -0.43 -13.09 4.56
C LYS A 29 1.09 -13.06 4.77
N ASN A 30 1.73 -11.95 4.49
CA ASN A 30 3.18 -11.83 4.61
C ASN A 30 3.65 -11.93 6.07
N ILE A 31 2.89 -11.33 7.01
CA ILE A 31 3.22 -11.38 8.45
C ILE A 31 3.01 -12.81 8.99
N ILE A 32 1.94 -13.47 8.59
CA ILE A 32 1.62 -14.84 9.04
C ILE A 32 2.71 -15.82 8.58
N GLY A 33 3.16 -15.70 7.32
CA GLY A 33 4.26 -16.52 6.81
C GLY A 33 5.55 -16.35 7.63
N VAL A 34 5.90 -15.11 7.94
CA VAL A 34 7.07 -14.80 8.79
C VAL A 34 6.89 -15.37 10.20
N ILE A 35 5.71 -15.22 10.81
CA ILE A 35 5.42 -15.74 12.16
C ILE A 35 5.49 -17.28 12.16
N ILE A 36 4.89 -17.96 11.19
CA ILE A 36 4.93 -19.42 11.10
C ILE A 36 6.37 -19.90 10.96
N CYS A 37 7.15 -19.28 10.05
CA CYS A 37 8.54 -19.63 9.84
C CYS A 37 9.38 -19.41 11.11
N PHE A 38 9.16 -18.28 11.82
CA PHE A 38 9.83 -17.99 13.08
C PHE A 38 9.45 -18.98 14.19
N ILE A 39 8.17 -19.35 14.29
CA ILE A 39 7.71 -20.36 15.26
C ILE A 39 8.35 -21.72 14.98
N LEU A 40 8.35 -22.17 13.72
CA LEU A 40 8.99 -23.45 13.34
C LEU A 40 10.50 -23.42 13.65
N PHE A 41 11.16 -22.28 13.40
CA PHE A 41 12.55 -22.10 13.74
C PHE A 41 12.79 -22.16 15.25
N CYS A 42 11.97 -21.48 16.06
CA CYS A 42 12.03 -21.53 17.54
C CYS A 42 11.77 -22.95 18.08
N ILE A 43 10.84 -23.69 17.48
CA ILE A 43 10.58 -25.09 17.85
C ILE A 43 11.83 -25.95 17.61
N GLY A 44 12.53 -25.77 16.49
CA GLY A 44 13.79 -26.43 16.20
C GLY A 44 14.85 -26.22 17.27
N PHE A 45 14.96 -25.01 17.83
CA PHE A 45 15.85 -24.70 18.96
C PHE A 45 15.35 -25.29 20.27
N ALA A 46 14.04 -25.29 20.51
CA ALA A 46 13.45 -25.82 21.75
C ALA A 46 13.67 -27.34 21.90
N ILE A 47 13.67 -28.07 20.79
CA ILE A 47 13.92 -29.52 20.77
C ILE A 47 15.35 -29.88 21.23
N GLN A 48 16.33 -29.00 21.06
CA GLN A 48 17.71 -29.17 21.51
C GLN A 48 17.91 -29.10 23.06
N GLY A 49 16.87 -28.72 23.78
CA GLY A 49 16.76 -28.91 25.25
C GLY A 49 17.26 -27.75 26.12
N ASN A 50 18.26 -26.96 25.76
CA ASN A 50 18.83 -25.89 26.62
C ASN A 50 18.77 -24.52 25.93
N ILE A 51 17.59 -23.88 25.94
CA ILE A 51 17.36 -22.56 25.33
C ILE A 51 18.28 -21.49 25.93
N GLY A 52 18.65 -21.62 27.22
CA GLY A 52 19.55 -20.67 27.89
C GLY A 52 20.95 -20.57 27.27
N LEU A 53 21.43 -21.64 26.63
CA LEU A 53 22.73 -21.65 25.95
C LEU A 53 22.75 -20.73 24.70
N TYR A 54 21.59 -20.51 24.09
CA TYR A 54 21.47 -19.67 22.90
C TYR A 54 21.29 -18.18 23.22
N PHE A 55 21.19 -17.79 24.50
CA PHE A 55 21.06 -16.39 24.88
C PHE A 55 22.36 -15.85 25.49
N ASN A 56 23.07 -15.05 24.71
CA ASN A 56 24.32 -14.43 25.13
C ASN A 56 24.28 -12.91 24.90
N ILE A 57 24.31 -12.15 26.00
CA ILE A 57 24.19 -10.69 25.97
C ILE A 57 25.39 -10.04 25.24
N SER A 58 26.61 -10.58 25.42
CA SER A 58 27.79 -10.05 24.74
C SER A 58 27.68 -10.20 23.23
N ALA A 59 27.20 -11.35 22.74
CA ALA A 59 26.96 -11.59 21.33
C ALA A 59 25.89 -10.63 20.76
N VAL A 60 24.78 -10.41 21.50
CA VAL A 60 23.73 -9.44 21.10
C VAL A 60 24.31 -8.04 20.99
N LEU A 61 25.08 -7.58 21.98
CA LEU A 61 25.67 -6.23 21.99
C LEU A 61 26.64 -6.03 20.81
N ILE A 62 27.46 -7.00 20.48
CA ILE A 62 28.40 -6.93 19.34
C ILE A 62 27.60 -6.83 18.03
N VAL A 63 26.64 -7.70 17.80
CA VAL A 63 25.91 -7.78 16.53
C VAL A 63 24.97 -6.60 16.37
N VAL A 64 24.11 -6.35 17.34
CA VAL A 64 23.12 -5.26 17.27
C VAL A 64 23.80 -3.90 17.37
N GLY A 65 24.72 -3.74 18.34
CA GLY A 65 25.47 -2.49 18.54
C GLY A 65 26.34 -2.16 17.31
N GLY A 66 27.05 -3.14 16.78
CA GLY A 66 27.86 -2.99 15.57
C GLY A 66 26.99 -2.65 14.34
N THR A 67 25.89 -3.37 14.12
CA THR A 67 24.99 -3.10 13.01
C THR A 67 24.36 -1.72 13.10
N LEU A 68 23.87 -1.32 14.28
CA LEU A 68 23.29 0.00 14.49
C LEU A 68 24.35 1.10 14.35
N GLY A 69 25.54 0.90 14.94
CA GLY A 69 26.64 1.85 14.83
C GLY A 69 27.06 2.10 13.38
N ALA A 70 27.27 1.03 12.61
CA ALA A 70 27.58 1.13 11.18
C ALA A 70 26.45 1.78 10.37
N THR A 71 25.20 1.47 10.71
CA THR A 71 24.03 2.10 10.05
C THR A 71 23.97 3.60 10.34
N LEU A 72 24.30 4.03 11.56
CA LEU A 72 24.35 5.44 11.95
C LEU A 72 25.48 6.21 11.26
N ILE A 73 26.58 5.54 10.90
CA ILE A 73 27.65 6.12 10.08
C ILE A 73 27.17 6.33 8.64
N CYS A 74 26.41 5.36 8.09
CA CYS A 74 25.90 5.41 6.71
C CYS A 74 24.73 6.39 6.52
N PHE A 75 23.85 6.53 7.52
CA PHE A 75 22.60 7.28 7.41
C PHE A 75 22.40 8.24 8.59
N ARG A 76 21.78 9.41 8.31
CA ARG A 76 21.45 10.39 9.36
C ARG A 76 20.33 9.85 10.27
N LEU A 77 20.40 10.15 11.56
CA LEU A 77 19.41 9.76 12.58
C LEU A 77 17.98 10.15 12.19
N SER A 78 17.78 11.35 11.63
CA SER A 78 16.48 11.81 11.17
C SER A 78 15.88 10.90 10.09
N ARG A 79 16.72 10.32 9.23
CA ARG A 79 16.28 9.39 8.20
C ARG A 79 15.85 8.05 8.80
N LEU A 80 16.58 7.55 9.78
CA LEU A 80 16.22 6.31 10.47
C LEU A 80 14.82 6.41 11.13
N ALA A 81 14.53 7.54 11.77
CA ALA A 81 13.22 7.78 12.36
C ALA A 81 12.08 7.74 11.31
N ILE A 82 12.32 8.34 10.12
CA ILE A 82 11.37 8.30 9.00
C ILE A 82 11.17 6.86 8.50
N VAL A 83 12.25 6.08 8.36
CA VAL A 83 12.21 4.69 7.88
C VAL A 83 11.38 3.81 8.81
N PHE A 84 11.54 3.92 10.12
CA PHE A 84 10.70 3.21 11.07
C PHE A 84 9.23 3.63 11.01
N LYS A 85 8.95 4.92 10.79
CA LYS A 85 7.58 5.42 10.56
C LYS A 85 6.98 4.86 9.28
N VAL A 86 7.76 4.81 8.19
CA VAL A 86 7.35 4.21 6.91
C VAL A 86 7.05 2.73 7.07
N LEU A 87 7.91 1.99 7.78
CA LEU A 87 7.70 0.58 8.08
C LEU A 87 6.41 0.36 8.89
N HIS A 88 6.22 1.12 9.96
CA HIS A 88 5.00 1.05 10.78
C HIS A 88 3.74 1.34 9.95
N SER A 89 3.76 2.39 9.13
CA SER A 89 2.67 2.73 8.22
C SER A 89 2.42 1.62 7.20
N SER A 90 3.49 1.02 6.67
CA SER A 90 3.42 -0.09 5.72
C SER A 90 2.65 -1.30 6.27
N TYR A 91 2.77 -1.60 7.56
CA TYR A 91 2.02 -2.69 8.18
C TYR A 91 0.59 -2.32 8.60
N ARG A 92 0.30 -1.04 8.79
CA ARG A 92 -0.99 -0.58 9.32
C ARG A 92 -2.00 -0.21 8.24
N THR A 93 -1.56 0.41 7.15
CA THR A 93 -2.44 0.95 6.11
C THR A 93 -2.78 -0.12 5.09
N SER A 94 -4.06 -0.32 4.80
CA SER A 94 -4.51 -1.15 3.67
C SER A 94 -4.44 -0.33 2.38
N ILE A 95 -3.81 -0.88 1.35
CA ILE A 95 -3.81 -0.30 0.02
C ILE A 95 -5.19 -0.58 -0.61
N LYS A 96 -5.76 0.40 -1.29
CA LYS A 96 -6.98 0.23 -2.07
C LYS A 96 -6.75 -0.79 -3.20
N ASN A 97 -7.77 -1.57 -3.50
CA ASN A 97 -7.68 -2.51 -4.63
C ASN A 97 -7.66 -1.75 -5.95
N PRO A 98 -6.84 -2.16 -6.93
CA PRO A 98 -6.84 -1.56 -8.27
C PRO A 98 -8.22 -1.56 -8.93
N ASP A 99 -9.03 -2.60 -8.70
CA ASP A 99 -10.39 -2.72 -9.25
C ASP A 99 -11.32 -1.61 -8.74
N GLU A 100 -11.25 -1.28 -7.43
CA GLU A 100 -12.04 -0.19 -6.84
C GLU A 100 -11.67 1.17 -7.46
N ILE A 101 -10.39 1.41 -7.72
CA ILE A 101 -9.93 2.66 -8.34
C ILE A 101 -10.38 2.75 -9.80
N VAL A 102 -10.34 1.65 -10.54
CA VAL A 102 -10.83 1.59 -11.92
C VAL A 102 -12.34 1.89 -11.96
N GLU A 103 -13.14 1.32 -11.05
CA GLU A 103 -14.57 1.59 -10.95
C GLU A 103 -14.85 3.08 -10.68
N ILE A 104 -14.14 3.68 -9.71
CA ILE A 104 -14.25 5.10 -9.40
C ILE A 104 -13.91 5.96 -10.63
N LEU A 105 -12.83 5.67 -11.34
CA LEU A 105 -12.44 6.44 -12.52
C LEU A 105 -13.45 6.34 -13.68
N ILE A 106 -14.11 5.19 -13.83
CA ILE A 106 -15.18 5.03 -14.83
C ILE A 106 -16.41 5.86 -14.43
N ASP A 107 -16.82 5.84 -13.16
CA ASP A 107 -17.94 6.62 -12.66
C ASP A 107 -17.66 8.14 -12.82
N LEU A 108 -16.45 8.60 -12.49
CA LEU A 108 -16.00 9.98 -12.71
C LEU A 108 -15.99 10.35 -14.20
N SER A 109 -15.59 9.44 -15.10
CA SER A 109 -15.64 9.67 -16.56
C SER A 109 -17.06 9.86 -17.06
N VAL A 110 -18.02 9.09 -16.53
CA VAL A 110 -19.44 9.23 -16.88
C VAL A 110 -19.97 10.59 -16.38
N LYS A 111 -19.67 10.94 -15.11
CA LYS A 111 -20.11 12.22 -14.51
C LYS A 111 -19.54 13.41 -15.28
N SER A 112 -18.23 13.38 -15.58
CA SER A 112 -17.57 14.46 -16.34
C SER A 112 -18.20 14.67 -17.73
N ARG A 113 -18.57 13.60 -18.43
CA ARG A 113 -19.23 13.71 -19.75
C ARG A 113 -20.65 14.22 -19.70
N LEU A 114 -21.37 13.93 -18.62
CA LEU A 114 -22.78 14.31 -18.47
C LEU A 114 -22.94 15.75 -17.95
N GLN A 115 -22.09 16.14 -17.01
CA GLN A 115 -22.21 17.38 -16.25
C GLN A 115 -21.03 18.35 -16.46
N GLY A 116 -20.02 17.92 -17.23
CA GLY A 116 -18.79 18.69 -17.45
C GLY A 116 -17.72 18.42 -16.39
N ILE A 117 -16.48 18.84 -16.67
CA ILE A 117 -15.30 18.60 -15.80
C ILE A 117 -15.45 19.29 -14.43
N LEU A 118 -16.07 20.49 -14.38
CA LEU A 118 -16.29 21.21 -13.13
C LEU A 118 -17.16 20.46 -12.12
N SER A 119 -18.00 19.53 -12.56
CA SER A 119 -18.80 18.70 -11.66
C SER A 119 -17.97 17.72 -10.82
N LEU A 120 -16.68 17.54 -11.15
CA LEU A 120 -15.75 16.70 -10.40
C LEU A 120 -15.16 17.39 -9.17
N GLN A 121 -15.42 18.69 -8.97
CA GLN A 121 -14.92 19.44 -7.82
C GLN A 121 -15.41 18.86 -6.49
N ASP A 122 -16.69 18.50 -6.40
CA ASP A 122 -17.24 17.86 -5.18
C ASP A 122 -16.58 16.51 -4.90
N ASP A 123 -16.32 15.71 -5.97
CA ASP A 123 -15.65 14.40 -5.84
C ASP A 123 -14.17 14.55 -5.44
N GLU A 124 -13.52 15.66 -5.85
CA GLU A 124 -12.16 15.98 -5.40
C GLU A 124 -12.13 16.14 -3.88
N GLU A 125 -13.03 16.95 -3.30
CA GLU A 125 -13.08 17.20 -1.86
C GLU A 125 -13.39 15.93 -1.05
N GLU A 126 -14.28 15.07 -1.54
CA GLU A 126 -14.70 13.83 -0.88
C GLU A 126 -13.70 12.67 -1.06
N THR A 127 -12.75 12.77 -1.99
CA THR A 127 -11.85 11.67 -2.32
C THR A 127 -10.82 11.42 -1.21
N ILE A 128 -10.81 10.19 -0.68
CA ILE A 128 -9.89 9.74 0.37
C ILE A 128 -8.47 9.49 -0.17
N VAL A 129 -8.32 9.16 -1.44
CA VAL A 129 -7.03 8.86 -2.08
C VAL A 129 -6.37 10.17 -2.49
N ALA A 130 -5.35 10.61 -1.73
CA ALA A 130 -4.70 11.89 -1.93
C ALA A 130 -4.19 12.13 -3.37
N PHE A 131 -3.61 11.11 -4.00
CA PHE A 131 -3.11 11.22 -5.38
C PHE A 131 -4.25 11.39 -6.40
N LEU A 132 -5.40 10.74 -6.21
CA LEU A 132 -6.58 10.93 -7.06
C LEU A 132 -7.15 12.32 -6.88
N ARG A 133 -7.25 12.80 -5.62
CA ARG A 133 -7.68 14.17 -5.31
C ARG A 133 -6.84 15.20 -6.07
N GLN A 134 -5.53 15.11 -5.98
CA GLN A 134 -4.61 16.02 -6.65
C GLN A 134 -4.75 15.94 -8.18
N ALA A 135 -4.91 14.73 -8.75
CA ALA A 135 -5.10 14.56 -10.18
C ALA A 135 -6.41 15.17 -10.68
N LEU A 136 -7.50 15.06 -9.90
CA LEU A 136 -8.78 15.71 -10.19
C LEU A 136 -8.68 17.24 -10.07
N GLY A 137 -7.98 17.75 -9.04
CA GLY A 137 -7.73 19.17 -8.86
C GLY A 137 -7.06 19.81 -10.08
N PHE A 138 -5.98 19.22 -10.59
CA PHE A 138 -5.35 19.70 -11.82
C PHE A 138 -6.30 19.73 -13.02
N LEU A 139 -7.22 18.76 -13.09
CA LEU A 139 -8.19 18.68 -14.18
C LEU A 139 -9.26 19.77 -14.05
N VAL A 140 -9.77 20.03 -12.83
CA VAL A 140 -10.76 21.06 -12.52
C VAL A 140 -10.16 22.46 -12.68
N ASP A 141 -8.91 22.66 -12.28
CA ASP A 141 -8.15 23.90 -12.43
C ASP A 141 -7.79 24.23 -13.89
N GLY A 142 -8.08 23.34 -14.84
CA GLY A 142 -7.88 23.57 -16.27
C GLY A 142 -6.44 23.43 -16.77
N TYR A 143 -5.60 22.69 -16.06
CA TYR A 143 -4.24 22.37 -16.55
C TYR A 143 -4.32 21.57 -17.85
N SER A 144 -3.35 21.80 -18.74
CA SER A 144 -3.25 20.99 -19.96
C SER A 144 -2.92 19.54 -19.63
N LEU A 145 -3.40 18.60 -20.45
CA LEU A 145 -3.16 17.18 -20.27
C LEU A 145 -1.66 16.81 -20.20
N LYS A 146 -0.83 17.60 -20.89
CA LYS A 146 0.62 17.45 -20.87
C LYS A 146 1.19 17.84 -19.51
N GLU A 147 0.78 18.99 -18.97
CA GLU A 147 1.20 19.46 -17.65
C GLU A 147 0.74 18.52 -16.55
N ILE A 148 -0.51 18.04 -16.60
CA ILE A 148 -1.03 17.04 -15.66
C ILE A 148 -0.14 15.79 -15.68
N ARG A 149 0.20 15.28 -16.86
CA ARG A 149 1.09 14.11 -17.00
C ARG A 149 2.47 14.36 -16.41
N GLU A 150 3.07 15.51 -16.69
CA GLU A 150 4.39 15.88 -16.19
C GLU A 150 4.41 16.02 -14.66
N CYS A 151 3.42 16.72 -14.08
CA CYS A 151 3.28 16.88 -12.64
C CYS A 151 3.09 15.54 -11.91
N LEU A 152 2.14 14.72 -12.37
CA LEU A 152 1.87 13.43 -11.75
C LEU A 152 3.03 12.44 -11.91
N THR A 153 3.73 12.46 -13.05
CA THR A 153 4.92 11.63 -13.27
C THR A 153 6.05 12.04 -12.33
N SER A 154 6.26 13.35 -12.15
CA SER A 154 7.27 13.87 -11.21
C SER A 154 6.94 13.46 -9.77
N GLU A 155 5.68 13.54 -9.37
CA GLU A 155 5.25 13.11 -8.03
C GLU A 155 5.49 11.61 -7.81
N MET A 156 5.13 10.76 -8.78
CA MET A 156 5.40 9.31 -8.76
C MET A 156 6.91 9.03 -8.63
N TYR A 157 7.73 9.77 -9.36
CA TYR A 157 9.19 9.62 -9.31
C TYR A 157 9.73 9.93 -7.92
N PHE A 158 9.38 11.09 -7.33
CA PHE A 158 9.84 11.45 -5.99
C PHE A 158 9.24 10.57 -4.89
N PHE A 159 8.00 10.10 -5.05
CA PHE A 159 7.43 9.10 -4.16
C PHE A 159 8.26 7.82 -4.16
N ARG A 160 8.56 7.29 -5.34
CA ARG A 160 9.41 6.10 -5.52
C ARG A 160 10.79 6.30 -4.88
N GLN A 161 11.45 7.41 -5.17
CA GLN A 161 12.78 7.70 -4.63
C GLN A 161 12.80 7.70 -3.09
N ARG A 162 11.82 8.34 -2.45
CA ARG A 162 11.70 8.35 -0.97
C ARG A 162 11.50 6.95 -0.40
N ARG A 163 10.76 6.09 -1.09
CA ARG A 163 10.52 4.71 -0.67
C ARG A 163 11.75 3.83 -0.86
N GLU A 164 12.43 3.95 -2.00
CA GLU A 164 13.69 3.25 -2.28
C GLU A 164 14.80 3.62 -1.27
N GLU A 165 14.87 4.85 -0.84
CA GLU A 165 15.78 5.26 0.22
C GLU A 165 15.47 4.56 1.55
N SER A 166 14.20 4.36 1.87
CA SER A 166 13.79 3.63 3.08
C SER A 166 14.10 2.14 2.97
N GLU A 167 13.87 1.52 1.82
CA GLU A 167 14.25 0.13 1.53
C GLU A 167 15.76 -0.06 1.65
N ARG A 168 16.57 0.87 1.11
CA ARG A 168 18.02 0.81 1.15
C ARG A 168 18.58 0.76 2.57
N VAL A 169 17.98 1.44 3.54
CA VAL A 169 18.40 1.38 4.94
C VAL A 169 18.33 -0.05 5.46
N PHE A 170 17.19 -0.72 5.30
CA PHE A 170 17.01 -2.11 5.77
C PHE A 170 17.88 -3.10 5.01
N THR A 171 18.04 -2.91 3.70
CA THR A 171 18.94 -3.74 2.88
C THR A 171 20.41 -3.58 3.34
N THR A 172 20.83 -2.36 3.67
CA THR A 172 22.17 -2.11 4.21
C THR A 172 22.34 -2.77 5.57
N MET A 173 21.37 -2.65 6.47
CA MET A 173 21.39 -3.36 7.77
C MET A 173 21.48 -4.88 7.61
N ALA A 174 20.71 -5.44 6.67
CA ALA A 174 20.73 -6.87 6.36
C ALA A 174 22.10 -7.35 5.88
N ASN A 175 22.78 -6.55 5.05
CA ASN A 175 24.10 -6.89 4.51
C ASN A 175 25.22 -6.76 5.56
N ILE A 176 25.11 -5.78 6.46
CA ILE A 176 26.12 -5.50 7.49
C ILE A 176 25.98 -6.46 8.68
N CYS A 177 24.77 -6.84 9.04
CA CYS A 177 24.50 -7.62 10.26
C CYS A 177 25.26 -8.96 10.34
N PRO A 178 25.33 -9.80 9.29
CA PRO A 178 26.15 -11.01 9.30
C PRO A 178 27.64 -10.74 9.46
N SER A 179 28.14 -9.60 8.92
CA SER A 179 29.54 -9.20 9.07
C SER A 179 29.90 -8.94 10.54
N PHE A 180 29.00 -8.28 11.30
CA PHE A 180 29.19 -8.13 12.75
C PHE A 180 29.03 -9.45 13.52
N GLY A 181 28.24 -10.40 12.97
CA GLY A 181 28.22 -11.78 13.46
C GLY A 181 29.62 -12.42 13.38
N LEU A 182 30.31 -12.26 12.25
CA LEU A 182 31.70 -12.74 12.07
C LEU A 182 32.68 -12.02 13.00
N VAL A 183 32.54 -10.69 13.17
CA VAL A 183 33.36 -9.94 14.13
C VAL A 183 33.19 -10.52 15.54
N GLY A 184 31.95 -10.80 15.97
CA GLY A 184 31.69 -11.42 17.26
C GLY A 184 32.31 -12.82 17.40
N SER A 185 32.33 -13.59 16.32
CA SER A 185 33.00 -14.90 16.28
C SER A 185 34.51 -14.75 16.50
N VAL A 186 35.13 -13.81 15.82
CA VAL A 186 36.60 -13.54 15.99
C VAL A 186 36.91 -13.08 17.42
N VAL A 187 36.11 -12.16 17.98
CA VAL A 187 36.26 -11.70 19.38
C VAL A 187 36.13 -12.87 20.35
N GLY A 188 35.16 -13.74 20.17
CA GLY A 188 34.99 -14.96 21.01
C GLY A 188 36.18 -15.92 20.90
N LEU A 189 36.72 -16.13 19.68
CA LEU A 189 37.91 -16.98 19.46
C LEU A 189 39.17 -16.37 20.08
N ILE A 190 39.38 -15.05 19.99
CA ILE A 190 40.51 -14.38 20.66
C ILE A 190 40.38 -14.56 22.18
N GLY A 191 39.16 -14.37 22.73
CA GLY A 191 38.92 -14.63 24.16
C GLY A 191 39.21 -16.08 24.58
N MET A 192 38.89 -17.05 23.74
CA MET A 192 39.23 -18.44 23.97
C MET A 192 40.75 -18.68 24.01
N LEU A 193 41.50 -18.09 23.08
CA LEU A 193 42.96 -18.21 23.00
C LEU A 193 43.67 -17.62 24.21
N THR A 194 43.16 -16.53 24.77
CA THR A 194 43.72 -15.89 25.99
C THR A 194 43.49 -16.72 27.25
N GLY A 195 42.53 -17.63 27.24
CA GLY A 195 42.17 -18.52 28.34
C GLY A 195 42.67 -19.94 28.18
N ILE A 196 43.68 -20.19 27.33
CA ILE A 196 44.25 -21.54 27.17
C ILE A 196 44.80 -22.05 28.51
N GLY A 197 44.22 -23.17 28.98
CA GLY A 197 44.52 -23.74 30.29
C GLY A 197 43.46 -23.53 31.37
N ASP A 198 42.52 -22.63 31.14
CA ASP A 198 41.36 -22.41 32.02
C ASP A 198 40.04 -22.81 31.30
N THR A 199 39.49 -23.94 31.69
CA THR A 199 38.22 -24.45 31.12
C THR A 199 37.07 -23.47 31.30
N THR A 200 37.04 -22.67 32.36
CA THR A 200 35.98 -21.71 32.65
C THR A 200 35.93 -20.61 31.63
N VAL A 201 37.09 -20.09 31.20
CA VAL A 201 37.22 -19.05 30.16
C VAL A 201 36.80 -19.60 28.80
N ILE A 202 37.20 -20.83 28.47
CA ILE A 202 36.82 -21.48 27.22
C ILE A 202 35.29 -21.64 27.15
N LEU A 203 34.66 -22.14 28.22
CA LEU A 203 33.20 -22.36 28.29
C LEU A 203 32.42 -21.01 28.21
N ALA A 204 33.00 -19.92 28.64
CA ALA A 204 32.37 -18.60 28.55
C ALA A 204 32.52 -17.93 27.15
N THR A 205 33.58 -18.17 26.44
CA THR A 205 33.94 -17.45 25.19
C THR A 205 33.50 -18.20 23.91
N VAL A 206 33.54 -19.54 23.90
CA VAL A 206 33.08 -20.34 22.75
C VAL A 206 31.62 -20.03 22.36
N PRO A 207 30.65 -19.93 23.32
CA PRO A 207 29.29 -19.54 22.99
C PRO A 207 29.22 -18.16 22.31
N VAL A 208 30.02 -17.19 22.74
CA VAL A 208 30.03 -15.85 22.09
C VAL A 208 30.42 -15.98 20.63
N ALA A 209 31.44 -16.78 20.31
CA ALA A 209 31.92 -16.98 18.95
C ALA A 209 30.83 -17.59 18.04
N LEU A 210 30.16 -18.62 18.48
CA LEU A 210 29.17 -19.34 17.66
C LEU A 210 27.83 -18.58 17.56
N ILE A 211 27.36 -18.05 18.68
CA ILE A 211 26.04 -17.42 18.77
C ILE A 211 26.02 -16.04 18.08
N SER A 212 27.14 -15.32 18.05
CA SER A 212 27.22 -14.04 17.32
C SER A 212 26.91 -14.22 15.84
N THR A 213 27.51 -15.23 15.18
CA THR A 213 27.21 -15.51 13.77
C THR A 213 25.75 -15.90 13.57
N LEU A 214 25.20 -16.73 14.46
CA LEU A 214 23.81 -17.13 14.44
C LEU A 214 22.87 -15.90 14.51
N TYR A 215 23.12 -14.99 15.45
CA TYR A 215 22.33 -13.77 15.59
C TYR A 215 22.44 -12.86 14.35
N GLY A 216 23.63 -12.72 13.79
CA GLY A 216 23.84 -11.94 12.57
C GLY A 216 22.98 -12.44 11.41
N ILE A 217 22.95 -13.75 11.20
CA ILE A 217 22.18 -14.40 10.14
C ILE A 217 20.67 -14.30 10.40
N ILE A 218 20.24 -14.54 11.65
CA ILE A 218 18.82 -14.46 12.03
C ILE A 218 18.29 -13.05 11.84
N LEU A 219 18.95 -12.03 12.38
CA LEU A 219 18.51 -10.65 12.27
C LEU A 219 18.44 -10.18 10.81
N ALA A 220 19.41 -10.54 10.00
CA ALA A 220 19.45 -10.21 8.59
C ALA A 220 18.26 -10.80 7.84
N ASN A 221 18.05 -12.13 7.96
CA ASN A 221 17.13 -12.86 7.09
C ASN A 221 15.68 -12.88 7.61
N PHE A 222 15.45 -12.83 8.93
CA PHE A 222 14.09 -12.85 9.49
C PHE A 222 13.50 -11.47 9.78
N PHE A 223 14.34 -10.43 9.88
CA PHE A 223 13.85 -9.08 10.19
C PHE A 223 14.18 -8.09 9.08
N PHE A 224 15.46 -7.83 8.80
CA PHE A 224 15.83 -6.73 7.91
C PHE A 224 15.46 -6.98 6.45
N LEU A 225 15.72 -8.15 5.89
CA LEU A 225 15.35 -8.49 4.51
C LEU A 225 13.83 -8.52 4.29
N PRO A 226 13.01 -9.14 5.15
CA PRO A 226 11.55 -9.08 5.00
C PRO A 226 10.99 -7.66 5.14
N PHE A 227 11.59 -6.79 5.96
CA PHE A 227 11.18 -5.39 6.06
C PHE A 227 11.47 -4.63 4.76
N ALA A 228 12.66 -4.80 4.19
CA ALA A 228 13.02 -4.22 2.89
C ALA A 228 12.07 -4.70 1.78
N ALA A 229 11.86 -6.00 1.69
CA ALA A 229 10.96 -6.60 0.69
C ALA A 229 9.51 -6.10 0.82
N ASN A 230 9.00 -5.95 2.06
CA ASN A 230 7.65 -5.43 2.29
C ASN A 230 7.50 -3.98 1.83
N ILE A 231 8.50 -3.12 2.11
CA ILE A 231 8.49 -1.73 1.65
C ILE A 231 8.48 -1.68 0.13
N ARG A 232 9.30 -2.48 -0.54
CA ARG A 232 9.40 -2.55 -1.99
C ARG A 232 8.08 -3.00 -2.62
N GLU A 233 7.53 -4.13 -2.19
CA GLU A 233 6.28 -4.67 -2.71
C GLU A 233 5.13 -3.66 -2.60
N ARG A 234 5.02 -3.00 -1.44
CA ARG A 234 4.01 -1.96 -1.25
C ARG A 234 4.22 -0.73 -2.13
N THR A 235 5.47 -0.34 -2.33
CA THR A 235 5.81 0.77 -3.22
C THR A 235 5.38 0.45 -4.65
N ASP A 236 5.65 -0.75 -5.13
CA ASP A 236 5.26 -1.18 -6.47
C ASP A 236 3.72 -1.22 -6.63
N GLN A 237 2.99 -1.68 -5.60
CA GLN A 237 1.52 -1.66 -5.59
C GLN A 237 0.96 -0.22 -5.59
N GLU A 238 1.49 0.68 -4.77
CA GLU A 238 1.08 2.09 -4.73
C GLU A 238 1.39 2.81 -6.06
N LEU A 239 2.55 2.54 -6.68
CA LEU A 239 2.92 3.09 -7.99
C LEU A 239 2.00 2.59 -9.12
N LEU A 240 1.58 1.34 -9.08
CA LEU A 240 0.58 0.81 -10.01
C LEU A 240 -0.74 1.57 -9.90
N LEU A 241 -1.24 1.80 -8.67
CA LEU A 241 -2.45 2.59 -8.45
C LEU A 241 -2.30 4.03 -8.95
N GLN A 242 -1.20 4.69 -8.65
CA GLN A 242 -0.90 6.04 -9.14
C GLN A 242 -0.87 6.09 -10.66
N LYS A 243 -0.30 5.07 -11.30
CA LYS A 243 -0.28 4.96 -12.78
C LYS A 243 -1.68 4.81 -13.36
N ILE A 244 -2.53 3.98 -12.76
CA ILE A 244 -3.93 3.80 -13.15
C ILE A 244 -4.69 5.14 -13.02
N ILE A 245 -4.52 5.84 -11.89
CA ILE A 245 -5.13 7.14 -11.65
C ILE A 245 -4.68 8.15 -12.71
N MET A 246 -3.40 8.29 -12.95
CA MET A 246 -2.85 9.22 -13.94
C MET A 246 -3.42 8.95 -15.35
N GLU A 247 -3.39 7.70 -15.82
CA GLU A 247 -3.92 7.35 -17.13
C GLU A 247 -5.45 7.51 -17.21
N GLY A 248 -6.16 7.27 -16.11
CA GLY A 248 -7.60 7.51 -15.99
C GLY A 248 -7.95 8.99 -16.06
N THR A 249 -7.27 9.83 -15.28
CA THR A 249 -7.49 11.28 -15.27
C THR A 249 -7.21 11.92 -16.63
N ILE A 250 -6.11 11.52 -17.29
CA ILE A 250 -5.78 12.01 -18.63
C ILE A 250 -6.85 11.57 -19.65
N ALA A 251 -7.37 10.36 -19.55
CA ALA A 251 -8.43 9.89 -20.43
C ALA A 251 -9.77 10.61 -20.19
N ILE A 252 -10.08 10.97 -18.93
CA ILE A 252 -11.23 11.81 -18.58
C ILE A 252 -11.08 13.18 -19.21
N GLY A 253 -9.95 13.83 -19.03
CA GLY A 253 -9.67 15.16 -19.63
C GLY A 253 -9.60 15.14 -21.16
N SER A 254 -9.28 13.99 -21.77
CA SER A 254 -9.33 13.79 -23.21
C SER A 254 -10.74 13.45 -23.74
N GLU A 255 -11.75 13.46 -22.87
CA GLU A 255 -13.13 13.10 -23.18
C GLU A 255 -13.31 11.70 -23.84
N TYR A 256 -12.48 10.73 -23.47
CA TYR A 256 -12.60 9.38 -24.01
C TYR A 256 -13.93 8.75 -23.61
N HIS A 257 -14.53 7.96 -24.52
CA HIS A 257 -15.76 7.24 -24.19
C HIS A 257 -15.50 6.29 -23.01
N PRO A 258 -16.43 6.23 -21.98
CA PRO A 258 -16.23 5.40 -20.79
C PRO A 258 -15.86 3.94 -21.09
N SER A 259 -16.41 3.36 -22.17
CA SER A 259 -16.06 1.98 -22.59
C SER A 259 -14.62 1.84 -23.11
N VAL A 260 -14.06 2.89 -23.72
CA VAL A 260 -12.65 2.91 -24.16
C VAL A 260 -11.74 3.06 -22.95
N LEU A 261 -12.11 3.95 -22.01
CA LEU A 261 -11.42 4.12 -20.72
C LEU A 261 -11.39 2.80 -19.95
N GLU A 262 -12.53 2.13 -19.78
CA GLU A 262 -12.63 0.84 -19.10
C GLU A 262 -11.68 -0.19 -19.72
N ARG A 263 -11.69 -0.34 -21.04
CA ARG A 263 -10.80 -1.27 -21.77
C ARG A 263 -9.31 -0.93 -21.54
N LYS A 264 -8.96 0.35 -21.55
CA LYS A 264 -7.60 0.84 -21.29
C LYS A 264 -7.19 0.53 -19.84
N LEU A 265 -8.03 0.85 -18.85
CA LEU A 265 -7.71 0.65 -17.44
C LEU A 265 -7.68 -0.84 -17.05
N LYS A 266 -8.56 -1.66 -17.62
CA LYS A 266 -8.52 -3.13 -17.43
C LYS A 266 -7.22 -3.77 -17.91
N SER A 267 -6.47 -3.14 -18.81
CA SER A 267 -5.16 -3.67 -19.24
C SER A 267 -4.11 -3.66 -18.12
N PHE A 268 -4.27 -2.79 -17.12
CA PHE A 268 -3.40 -2.73 -15.93
C PHE A 268 -3.75 -3.79 -14.87
N LEU A 269 -4.95 -4.39 -14.96
CA LEU A 269 -5.41 -5.39 -14.01
C LEU A 269 -4.91 -6.79 -14.38
N THR A 270 -4.76 -7.64 -13.38
CA THR A 270 -4.42 -9.05 -13.59
C THR A 270 -5.53 -9.78 -14.37
N PRO A 271 -5.21 -10.84 -15.13
CA PRO A 271 -6.22 -11.58 -15.89
C PRO A 271 -7.41 -12.08 -15.05
N SER A 272 -7.18 -12.46 -13.80
CA SER A 272 -8.22 -12.87 -12.84
C SER A 272 -9.17 -11.74 -12.46
N ALA A 273 -8.67 -10.52 -12.35
CA ALA A 273 -9.47 -9.34 -12.02
C ALA A 273 -10.24 -8.80 -13.23
N ARG A 274 -9.77 -9.05 -14.47
CA ARG A 274 -10.47 -8.63 -15.70
C ARG A 274 -11.79 -9.34 -15.93
N THR A 275 -11.96 -10.56 -15.40
CA THR A 275 -13.18 -11.40 -15.57
C THR A 275 -14.31 -11.01 -14.62
N THR A 276 -14.01 -10.26 -13.56
CA THR A 276 -15.06 -9.71 -12.71
C THR A 276 -15.81 -8.67 -13.54
N ASN A 277 -17.08 -8.97 -13.90
CA ASN A 277 -17.96 -8.03 -14.57
C ASN A 277 -18.08 -6.80 -13.66
N LEU A 278 -17.30 -5.77 -13.96
CA LEU A 278 -17.54 -4.46 -13.41
C LEU A 278 -18.95 -4.08 -13.78
N VAL A 279 -19.79 -3.88 -12.80
CA VAL A 279 -21.23 -3.57 -12.89
C VAL A 279 -21.51 -2.34 -13.76
N SER A 280 -20.47 -1.73 -14.30
CA SER A 280 -20.46 -0.38 -14.85
C SER A 280 -21.21 -0.21 -16.16
N LEU A 281 -21.12 -1.12 -17.13
CA LEU A 281 -21.76 -0.91 -18.44
C LEU A 281 -23.27 -0.85 -18.35
N ARG A 282 -23.89 -1.62 -17.44
CA ARG A 282 -25.33 -1.57 -17.21
C ARG A 282 -25.72 -0.32 -16.46
N LYS A 283 -24.99 0.05 -15.38
CA LYS A 283 -25.20 1.30 -14.66
C LYS A 283 -24.94 2.53 -15.54
N ILE A 284 -23.89 2.51 -16.36
CA ILE A 284 -23.56 3.58 -17.30
C ILE A 284 -24.72 3.76 -18.29
N ARG A 285 -25.23 2.69 -18.87
CA ARG A 285 -26.36 2.73 -19.79
C ARG A 285 -27.63 3.27 -19.09
N GLU A 286 -27.92 2.79 -17.88
CA GLU A 286 -29.07 3.25 -17.09
C GLU A 286 -28.96 4.74 -16.71
N MET A 287 -27.77 5.22 -16.38
CA MET A 287 -27.56 6.65 -16.11
C MET A 287 -27.70 7.52 -17.36
N PHE A 288 -27.15 7.09 -18.51
CA PHE A 288 -27.33 7.79 -19.78
C PHE A 288 -28.80 7.80 -20.24
N GLU A 289 -29.53 6.70 -20.06
CA GLU A 289 -30.96 6.63 -20.39
C GLU A 289 -31.80 7.52 -19.46
N LYS A 290 -31.52 7.54 -18.15
CA LYS A 290 -32.20 8.46 -17.21
C LYS A 290 -31.99 9.93 -17.56
N GLN A 291 -30.78 10.31 -17.90
CA GLN A 291 -30.47 11.71 -18.18
C GLN A 291 -30.97 12.16 -19.55
N ASN A 292 -30.98 11.26 -20.55
CA ASN A 292 -31.63 11.55 -21.82
C ASN A 292 -33.17 11.68 -21.68
N LYS A 293 -33.78 10.98 -20.72
CA LYS A 293 -35.20 11.20 -20.40
C LYS A 293 -35.42 12.54 -19.74
N LEU A 294 -34.61 12.91 -18.73
CA LEU A 294 -34.72 14.21 -18.08
C LEU A 294 -34.51 15.38 -19.06
N LYS A 295 -33.51 15.30 -19.96
CA LYS A 295 -33.32 16.31 -21.00
C LYS A 295 -34.44 16.38 -22.04
N LYS A 296 -35.19 15.28 -22.28
CA LYS A 296 -36.37 15.32 -23.14
C LYS A 296 -37.54 15.94 -22.42
N ASP A 297 -37.75 15.64 -21.14
CA ASP A 297 -38.83 16.20 -20.33
C ASP A 297 -38.62 17.73 -20.11
N ASP A 298 -37.35 18.19 -19.98
CA ASP A 298 -37.03 19.62 -19.91
C ASP A 298 -37.06 20.35 -21.26
N ALA A 299 -37.07 19.62 -22.39
CA ALA A 299 -37.08 20.17 -23.75
C ALA A 299 -38.46 20.21 -24.39
N GLU A 300 -39.50 19.66 -23.75
CA GLU A 300 -40.89 19.84 -24.19
C GLU A 300 -41.41 21.22 -23.69
N PRO A 301 -41.52 22.25 -24.54
CA PRO A 301 -42.08 23.50 -24.10
C PRO A 301 -43.58 23.38 -23.89
N SER A 302 -44.06 24.03 -22.85
CA SER A 302 -45.42 24.26 -22.42
C SER A 302 -46.27 24.95 -23.50
N ASP A 303 -46.51 24.33 -24.65
CA ASP A 303 -47.38 24.88 -25.72
C ASP A 303 -48.84 24.49 -25.60
N GLU A 304 -49.22 23.67 -24.60
CA GLU A 304 -50.63 23.26 -24.45
C GLU A 304 -51.53 24.19 -23.60
N LYS A 305 -51.00 25.32 -23.13
CA LYS A 305 -51.83 26.30 -22.33
C LYS A 305 -52.27 27.53 -23.06
N ARG A 306 -52.21 27.64 -24.40
CA ARG A 306 -52.62 28.80 -25.15
C ARG A 306 -53.85 28.67 -26.02
N THR A 307 -54.55 27.53 -26.04
CA THR A 307 -55.72 27.36 -26.93
C THR A 307 -57.06 27.14 -26.20
N ASN A 308 -57.23 27.55 -24.96
CA ASN A 308 -58.53 27.51 -24.31
C ASN A 308 -58.87 28.82 -23.57
N ASN A 309 -58.74 29.95 -24.25
CA ASN A 309 -59.45 31.17 -23.90
C ASN A 309 -59.61 32.06 -25.17
N SER A 310 -60.60 31.65 -25.99
CA SER A 310 -61.25 32.56 -26.95
C SER A 310 -62.73 32.17 -27.06
#